data_d98300700be71b051659f40717adefc8
#
_entry.id   d98300700be71b051659f40717adefc8
#
_cell.length_a   1.000
_cell.length_b   1.000
_cell.length_c   1.000
_cell.angle_alpha   90.00
_cell.angle_beta   90.00
_cell.angle_gamma   90.00
#
_symmetry.space_group_name_H-M   'P 1'
#
loop_
_entity.id
_entity.type
_entity.pdbx_description
1 polymer ?
#
loop_
_entity_poly.entity_id
_entity_poly.type
_entity_poly.pdbx_seq_one_letter_code
_entity_poly.pdbx_strand_id
1 'polypeptide(L)'
;MNTIADINELNKLVRNQLITQAELPSDRVRNALTTYGAMLDKLLTKQEFDSVCPCEELMLFELRTRENDGDVSMTEVDNTVSFYKSYTLYIILYGDNAATIMNKLIARLRTQAVRQALYEEGVYIEEVKNDSSVNEFKNDVMWHRHDTEILISCKMSIKQVTPDEAFEKVDPVNTIYEGDENNE
;
A
#
# COMPACT_ATOMS: atom_id res chain seq x y z
N MET A 1 19.78 3.07 4.75
CA MET A 1 18.54 2.67 4.05
C MET A 1 17.92 1.52 4.82
N ASN A 2 16.74 1.72 5.36
CA ASN A 2 15.98 0.71 6.07
C ASN A 2 15.43 -0.34 5.10
N THR A 3 14.87 -1.42 5.63
CA THR A 3 14.16 -2.44 4.85
C THR A 3 12.74 -2.56 5.36
N ILE A 4 11.84 -2.88 4.46
CA ILE A 4 10.41 -3.04 4.75
C ILE A 4 10.13 -4.53 4.90
N ALA A 5 9.50 -4.93 6.01
CA ALA A 5 9.26 -6.33 6.30
C ALA A 5 8.08 -6.91 5.49
N ASP A 6 7.01 -6.14 5.30
CA ASP A 6 5.82 -6.59 4.60
C ASP A 6 5.04 -5.45 3.93
N ILE A 7 3.99 -5.81 3.20
CA ILE A 7 3.12 -4.87 2.49
C ILE A 7 2.31 -3.98 3.44
N ASN A 8 2.04 -4.41 4.67
CA ASN A 8 1.27 -3.63 5.64
C ASN A 8 2.12 -2.49 6.18
N GLU A 9 3.41 -2.76 6.43
CA GLU A 9 4.38 -1.73 6.82
C GLU A 9 4.54 -0.69 5.71
N LEU A 10 4.67 -1.14 4.46
CA LEU A 10 4.71 -0.26 3.30
C LEU A 10 3.45 0.61 3.18
N ASN A 11 2.27 0.02 3.31
CA ASN A 11 1.01 0.75 3.27
C ASN A 11 0.93 1.81 4.37
N LYS A 12 1.38 1.49 5.59
CA LYS A 12 1.42 2.42 6.72
C LYS A 12 2.36 3.59 6.45
N LEU A 13 3.56 3.30 5.94
CA LEU A 13 4.55 4.31 5.60
C LEU A 13 4.02 5.24 4.51
N VAL A 14 3.51 4.68 3.40
CA VAL A 14 2.93 5.45 2.29
C VAL A 14 1.77 6.31 2.78
N ARG A 15 0.86 5.76 3.57
CA ARG A 15 -0.27 6.52 4.13
C ARG A 15 0.21 7.73 4.95
N ASN A 16 1.19 7.55 5.81
CA ASN A 16 1.74 8.64 6.63
C ASN A 16 2.39 9.72 5.77
N GLN A 17 3.10 9.32 4.72
CA GLN A 17 3.68 10.28 3.77
C GLN A 17 2.59 11.05 3.00
N LEU A 18 1.54 10.38 2.54
CA LEU A 18 0.43 11.06 1.86
C LEU A 18 -0.28 12.08 2.77
N ILE A 19 -0.54 11.72 4.03
CA ILE A 19 -1.10 12.64 5.03
C ILE A 19 -0.21 13.88 5.17
N THR A 20 1.09 13.68 5.35
CA THR A 20 2.05 14.77 5.56
C THR A 20 2.21 15.64 4.32
N GLN A 21 2.36 15.04 3.14
CA GLN A 21 2.66 15.79 1.91
C GLN A 21 1.42 16.48 1.33
N ALA A 22 0.23 15.90 1.50
CA ALA A 22 -1.03 16.51 1.08
C ALA A 22 -1.59 17.49 2.13
N GLU A 23 -1.11 17.44 3.38
CA GLU A 23 -1.63 18.21 4.52
C GLU A 23 -3.12 17.92 4.79
N LEU A 24 -3.53 16.67 4.58
CA LEU A 24 -4.88 16.22 4.85
C LEU A 24 -5.00 15.59 6.24
N PRO A 25 -6.16 15.72 6.90
CA PRO A 25 -6.45 14.96 8.12
C PRO A 25 -6.33 13.46 7.91
N SER A 26 -5.92 12.74 8.93
CA SER A 26 -5.64 11.30 8.82
C SER A 26 -6.86 10.44 8.49
N ASP A 27 -8.05 10.85 8.87
CA ASP A 27 -9.33 10.21 8.56
C ASP A 27 -9.76 10.42 7.10
N ARG A 28 -9.14 11.40 6.42
CA ARG A 28 -9.38 11.72 5.01
C ARG A 28 -8.41 11.01 4.04
N VAL A 29 -7.46 10.23 4.53
CA VAL A 29 -6.52 9.44 3.71
C VAL A 29 -6.72 7.97 4.00
N ARG A 30 -7.28 7.22 3.03
CA ARG A 30 -7.70 5.82 3.21
C ARG A 30 -7.03 4.91 2.19
N ASN A 31 -6.62 3.73 2.64
CA ASN A 31 -6.17 2.66 1.75
C ASN A 31 -7.38 1.98 1.13
N ALA A 32 -7.40 1.94 -0.19
CA ALA A 32 -8.46 1.34 -0.98
C ALA A 32 -7.95 0.02 -1.58
N LEU A 33 -8.25 -1.10 -0.93
CA LEU A 33 -7.96 -2.44 -1.46
C LEU A 33 -8.98 -2.86 -2.53
N THR A 34 -9.15 -2.09 -3.61
CA THR A 34 -10.19 -2.44 -4.58
C THR A 34 -9.77 -2.25 -6.03
N THR A 35 -10.25 -3.14 -6.86
CA THR A 35 -10.18 -3.09 -8.32
C THR A 35 -10.90 -1.85 -8.86
N TYR A 36 -10.35 -1.26 -9.92
CA TYR A 36 -10.91 -0.12 -10.65
C TYR A 36 -12.44 -0.08 -10.76
N GLY A 37 -13.00 1.08 -10.59
CA GLY A 37 -14.35 1.43 -11.02
C GLY A 37 -15.44 1.47 -9.94
N ALA A 38 -15.18 0.99 -8.72
CA ALA A 38 -16.21 0.98 -7.66
C ALA A 38 -15.65 1.40 -6.29
N MET A 39 -14.63 2.27 -6.27
CA MET A 39 -13.96 2.62 -5.02
C MET A 39 -14.87 3.26 -4.00
N LEU A 40 -15.66 4.26 -4.39
CA LEU A 40 -16.59 4.91 -3.46
C LEU A 40 -17.69 3.97 -2.97
N ASP A 41 -18.20 3.08 -3.84
CA ASP A 41 -19.29 2.15 -3.46
C ASP A 41 -18.86 1.07 -2.47
N LYS A 42 -17.57 0.70 -2.49
CA LYS A 42 -17.05 -0.37 -1.65
C LYS A 42 -16.38 0.11 -0.37
N LEU A 43 -15.87 1.34 -0.39
CA LEU A 43 -15.06 1.89 0.69
C LEU A 43 -15.84 2.72 1.69
N LEU A 44 -16.93 3.32 1.23
CA LEU A 44 -17.83 4.06 2.09
C LEU A 44 -19.10 3.22 2.24
N THR A 45 -19.47 2.91 3.44
CA THR A 45 -20.84 2.48 3.72
C THR A 45 -21.79 3.57 3.21
N LYS A 46 -23.02 3.22 2.91
CA LYS A 46 -24.03 4.23 2.49
C LYS A 46 -24.09 5.40 3.47
N GLN A 47 -24.00 5.10 4.77
CA GLN A 47 -24.01 6.12 5.82
C GLN A 47 -22.76 7.00 5.80
N GLU A 48 -21.57 6.43 5.55
CA GLU A 48 -20.33 7.20 5.40
C GLU A 48 -20.35 8.05 4.13
N PHE A 49 -20.89 7.49 3.04
CA PHE A 49 -21.04 8.22 1.77
C PHE A 49 -21.99 9.41 1.91
N ASP A 50 -23.13 9.23 2.57
CA ASP A 50 -24.11 10.30 2.83
C ASP A 50 -23.56 11.37 3.79
N SER A 51 -22.54 11.03 4.58
CA SER A 51 -21.88 11.95 5.51
C SER A 51 -20.70 12.71 4.91
N VAL A 52 -20.15 12.26 3.78
CA VAL A 52 -19.06 12.95 3.09
C VAL A 52 -19.65 14.00 2.15
N CYS A 53 -19.42 15.28 2.48
CA CYS A 53 -19.78 16.35 1.58
C CYS A 53 -18.91 16.27 0.30
N PRO A 54 -19.48 16.42 -0.91
CA PRO A 54 -18.70 16.42 -2.15
C PRO A 54 -17.63 17.53 -2.22
N CYS A 55 -17.76 18.55 -1.41
CA CYS A 55 -16.79 19.65 -1.28
C CYS A 55 -15.64 19.33 -0.30
N GLU A 56 -15.75 18.26 0.48
CA GLU A 56 -14.68 17.84 1.40
C GLU A 56 -13.66 16.96 0.69
N GLU A 57 -12.38 17.18 0.97
CA GLU A 57 -11.31 16.39 0.38
C GLU A 57 -11.27 14.98 0.96
N LEU A 58 -11.23 13.98 0.08
CA LEU A 58 -11.03 12.58 0.43
C LEU A 58 -10.00 11.96 -0.50
N MET A 59 -8.90 11.49 0.07
CA MET A 59 -7.85 10.79 -0.65
C MET A 59 -7.97 9.29 -0.46
N LEU A 60 -8.02 8.58 -1.58
CA LEU A 60 -7.94 7.12 -1.64
C LEU A 60 -6.63 6.72 -2.29
N PHE A 61 -5.97 5.69 -1.78
CA PHE A 61 -4.76 5.17 -2.40
C PHE A 61 -4.74 3.64 -2.39
N GLU A 62 -4.02 3.06 -3.34
CA GLU A 62 -3.82 1.61 -3.47
C GLU A 62 -2.41 1.33 -3.97
N LEU A 63 -1.78 0.31 -3.39
CA LEU A 63 -0.50 -0.22 -3.86
C LEU A 63 -0.74 -1.51 -4.66
N ARG A 64 -0.29 -1.54 -5.91
CA ARG A 64 -0.33 -2.73 -6.77
C ARG A 64 1.07 -3.18 -7.11
N THR A 65 1.32 -4.47 -6.98
CA THR A 65 2.57 -5.07 -7.46
C THR A 65 2.66 -4.93 -8.97
N ARG A 66 3.83 -4.56 -9.47
CA ARG A 66 4.13 -4.57 -10.92
C ARG A 66 4.57 -5.98 -11.31
N GLU A 67 3.93 -6.55 -12.33
CA GLU A 67 4.12 -7.94 -12.77
C GLU A 67 5.37 -8.07 -13.58
N ASN A 68 6.25 -7.41 -13.88
CA ASN A 68 7.41 -7.64 -14.78
C ASN A 68 8.72 -7.04 -14.26
N ASP A 69 8.96 -7.09 -12.98
CA ASP A 69 10.32 -6.81 -12.51
C ASP A 69 11.18 -8.05 -12.80
N GLY A 70 11.93 -7.93 -13.88
CA GLY A 70 13.04 -8.84 -14.15
C GLY A 70 13.96 -8.94 -12.93
N ASP A 71 14.90 -9.86 -12.99
CA ASP A 71 15.89 -10.24 -11.97
C ASP A 71 15.84 -9.45 -10.66
N VAL A 72 15.11 -9.99 -9.70
CA VAL A 72 15.13 -9.50 -8.32
C VAL A 72 16.54 -9.73 -7.79
N SER A 73 17.33 -8.66 -7.70
CA SER A 73 18.64 -8.72 -7.07
C SER A 73 18.44 -9.09 -5.60
N MET A 74 18.78 -10.32 -5.24
CA MET A 74 18.69 -10.82 -3.88
C MET A 74 20.08 -10.72 -3.21
N THR A 75 20.09 -10.26 -1.97
CA THR A 75 21.28 -10.24 -1.14
C THR A 75 20.95 -10.96 0.16
N GLU A 76 21.75 -11.97 0.51
CA GLU A 76 21.60 -12.72 1.75
C GLU A 76 22.72 -12.32 2.73
N VAL A 77 22.33 -11.89 3.93
CA VAL A 77 23.23 -11.56 5.03
C VAL A 77 22.55 -12.02 6.33
N ASP A 78 23.27 -12.79 7.14
CA ASP A 78 22.82 -13.23 8.48
C ASP A 78 21.41 -13.82 8.51
N ASN A 79 21.11 -14.78 7.63
CA ASN A 79 19.81 -15.41 7.46
C ASN A 79 18.69 -14.43 7.07
N THR A 80 19.04 -13.26 6.58
CA THR A 80 18.07 -12.27 6.06
C THR A 80 18.27 -12.10 4.57
N VAL A 81 17.25 -12.41 3.80
CA VAL A 81 17.21 -12.16 2.35
C VAL A 81 16.61 -10.79 2.12
N SER A 82 17.37 -9.92 1.47
CA SER A 82 16.88 -8.61 1.02
C SER A 82 16.74 -8.59 -0.49
N PHE A 83 15.66 -7.99 -0.96
CA PHE A 83 15.36 -7.87 -2.38
C PHE A 83 14.56 -6.58 -2.65
N TYR A 84 14.55 -6.14 -3.91
CA TYR A 84 13.74 -5.01 -4.33
C TYR A 84 12.43 -5.51 -4.93
N LYS A 85 11.34 -4.83 -4.63
CA LYS A 85 10.03 -5.09 -5.21
C LYS A 85 9.39 -3.78 -5.65
N SER A 86 8.87 -3.77 -6.87
CA SER A 86 8.27 -2.58 -7.46
C SER A 86 6.75 -2.59 -7.36
N TYR A 87 6.21 -1.40 -7.14
CA TYR A 87 4.79 -1.16 -7.00
C TYR A 87 4.38 0.07 -7.80
N THR A 88 3.12 0.08 -8.21
CA THR A 88 2.43 1.29 -8.63
C THR A 88 1.52 1.75 -7.50
N LEU A 89 1.75 2.94 -7.00
CA LEU A 89 0.88 3.61 -6.05
C LEU A 89 -0.13 4.46 -6.83
N TYR A 90 -1.37 4.05 -6.79
CA TYR A 90 -2.50 4.79 -7.35
C TYR A 90 -3.06 5.72 -6.28
N ILE A 91 -3.30 6.98 -6.63
CA ILE A 91 -3.88 7.99 -5.74
C ILE A 91 -5.06 8.62 -6.45
N ILE A 92 -6.18 8.67 -5.76
CA ILE A 92 -7.40 9.34 -6.18
C ILE A 92 -7.76 10.36 -5.11
N LEU A 93 -8.00 11.59 -5.50
CA LEU A 93 -8.38 12.68 -4.60
C LEU A 93 -9.69 13.31 -5.08
N TYR A 94 -10.66 13.30 -4.19
CA TYR A 94 -11.95 13.97 -4.37
C TYR A 94 -12.01 15.29 -3.60
N GLY A 95 -12.83 16.22 -4.06
CA GLY A 95 -13.13 17.46 -3.36
C GLY A 95 -12.92 18.72 -4.22
N ASP A 96 -13.42 19.84 -3.75
CA ASP A 96 -13.35 21.12 -4.49
C ASP A 96 -11.91 21.63 -4.65
N ASN A 97 -11.03 21.33 -3.68
CA ASN A 97 -9.63 21.70 -3.74
C ASN A 97 -8.71 20.58 -4.27
N ALA A 98 -9.28 19.48 -4.78
CA ALA A 98 -8.52 18.30 -5.18
C ALA A 98 -7.40 18.62 -6.17
N ALA A 99 -7.64 19.49 -7.16
CA ALA A 99 -6.62 19.93 -8.12
C ALA A 99 -5.41 20.60 -7.41
N THR A 100 -5.68 21.52 -6.50
CA THR A 100 -4.64 22.27 -5.79
C THR A 100 -3.82 21.35 -4.89
N ILE A 101 -4.48 20.45 -4.15
CA ILE A 101 -3.83 19.51 -3.24
C ILE A 101 -3.03 18.48 -4.03
N MET A 102 -3.57 17.94 -5.12
CA MET A 102 -2.87 16.97 -5.97
C MET A 102 -1.61 17.58 -6.60
N ASN A 103 -1.70 18.78 -7.15
CA ASN A 103 -0.54 19.49 -7.70
C ASN A 103 0.54 19.75 -6.63
N LYS A 104 0.15 20.14 -5.42
CA LYS A 104 1.05 20.33 -4.28
C LYS A 104 1.72 19.00 -3.87
N LEU A 105 0.95 17.92 -3.78
CA LEU A 105 1.46 16.59 -3.49
C LEU A 105 2.49 16.14 -4.52
N ILE A 106 2.16 16.22 -5.81
CA ILE A 106 3.05 15.85 -6.92
C ILE A 106 4.35 16.67 -6.87
N ALA A 107 4.24 17.98 -6.68
CA ALA A 107 5.40 18.86 -6.59
C ALA A 107 6.31 18.47 -5.43
N ARG A 108 5.77 18.20 -4.24
CA ARG A 108 6.53 17.78 -3.05
C ARG A 108 7.20 16.44 -3.23
N LEU A 109 6.50 15.43 -3.78
CA LEU A 109 7.07 14.11 -4.04
C LEU A 109 8.20 14.13 -5.08
N ARG A 110 8.28 15.17 -5.90
CA ARG A 110 9.38 15.39 -6.84
C ARG A 110 10.60 16.08 -6.21
N THR A 111 10.46 16.65 -5.00
CA THR A 111 11.59 17.30 -4.33
C THR A 111 12.63 16.28 -3.85
N GLN A 112 13.89 16.68 -3.89
CA GLN A 112 14.98 15.83 -3.43
C GLN A 112 14.85 15.51 -1.93
N ALA A 113 14.39 16.46 -1.12
CA ALA A 113 14.25 16.27 0.33
C ALA A 113 13.25 15.14 0.66
N VAL A 114 12.07 15.12 0.03
CA VAL A 114 11.08 14.07 0.24
C VAL A 114 11.56 12.73 -0.30
N ARG A 115 12.18 12.73 -1.48
CA ARG A 115 12.76 11.51 -2.08
C ARG A 115 13.86 10.91 -1.21
N GLN A 116 14.74 11.75 -0.65
CA GLN A 116 15.80 11.31 0.23
C GLN A 116 15.24 10.71 1.53
N ALA A 117 14.25 11.36 2.15
CA ALA A 117 13.60 10.84 3.36
C ALA A 117 12.93 9.47 3.12
N LEU A 118 12.23 9.31 2.01
CA LEU A 118 11.63 8.02 1.61
C LEU A 118 12.69 6.95 1.33
N TYR A 119 13.78 7.32 0.67
CA TYR A 119 14.90 6.42 0.39
C TYR A 119 15.53 5.88 1.68
N GLU A 120 15.68 6.70 2.70
CA GLU A 120 16.18 6.28 4.03
C GLU A 120 15.26 5.26 4.69
N GLU A 121 13.95 5.37 4.46
CA GLU A 121 12.93 4.42 4.92
C GLU A 121 12.78 3.18 4.01
N GLY A 122 13.60 3.04 2.97
CA GLY A 122 13.58 1.87 2.09
C GLY A 122 12.64 1.98 0.89
N VAL A 123 12.12 3.17 0.60
CA VAL A 123 11.23 3.42 -0.55
C VAL A 123 11.91 4.35 -1.55
N TYR A 124 12.03 3.92 -2.77
CA TYR A 124 12.56 4.71 -3.88
C TYR A 124 11.44 5.12 -4.83
N ILE A 125 11.27 6.42 -5.07
CA ILE A 125 10.35 6.93 -6.08
C ILE A 125 11.05 6.91 -7.44
N GLU A 126 10.57 6.08 -8.35
CA GLU A 126 11.07 6.01 -9.74
C GLU A 126 10.49 7.16 -10.55
N GLU A 127 9.18 7.27 -10.57
CA GLU A 127 8.45 8.25 -11.36
C GLU A 127 7.23 8.78 -10.60
N VAL A 128 6.93 10.05 -10.76
CA VAL A 128 5.68 10.67 -10.34
C VAL A 128 5.00 11.21 -11.59
N LYS A 129 3.89 10.55 -12.00
CA LYS A 129 3.12 10.99 -13.16
C LYS A 129 2.38 12.30 -12.87
N ASN A 130 1.95 12.98 -13.92
CA ASN A 130 1.08 14.14 -13.79
C ASN A 130 -0.33 13.67 -13.41
N ASP A 131 -1.09 14.57 -12.79
CA ASP A 131 -2.50 14.30 -12.50
C ASP A 131 -3.36 14.27 -13.76
N SER A 132 -4.46 13.56 -13.67
CA SER A 132 -5.56 13.60 -14.61
C SER A 132 -6.84 13.99 -13.89
N SER A 133 -7.58 14.94 -14.47
CA SER A 133 -8.87 15.36 -13.93
C SER A 133 -9.99 14.50 -14.53
N VAL A 134 -10.82 13.95 -13.66
CA VAL A 134 -12.00 13.19 -14.01
C VAL A 134 -13.17 13.70 -13.19
N ASN A 135 -14.29 14.03 -13.85
CA ASN A 135 -15.52 14.34 -13.15
C ASN A 135 -16.39 13.10 -13.07
N GLU A 136 -16.81 12.75 -11.89
CA GLU A 136 -17.64 11.58 -11.63
C GLU A 136 -19.01 12.02 -11.13
N PHE A 137 -20.07 11.56 -11.82
CA PHE A 137 -21.45 11.88 -11.43
C PHE A 137 -22.03 10.68 -10.68
N LYS A 138 -22.37 10.89 -9.41
CA LYS A 138 -22.85 9.83 -8.54
C LYS A 138 -23.85 10.36 -7.52
N ASN A 139 -24.95 9.64 -7.34
CA ASN A 139 -26.05 10.02 -6.46
C ASN A 139 -26.54 11.47 -6.71
N ASP A 140 -26.73 11.83 -8.00
CA ASP A 140 -27.15 13.17 -8.45
C ASP A 140 -26.20 14.31 -8.07
N VAL A 141 -24.98 13.99 -7.66
CA VAL A 141 -23.93 14.95 -7.30
C VAL A 141 -22.73 14.77 -8.21
N MET A 142 -22.16 15.91 -8.64
CA MET A 142 -20.91 15.94 -9.38
C MET A 142 -19.73 15.94 -8.40
N TRP A 143 -18.85 14.96 -8.55
CA TRP A 143 -17.61 14.85 -7.78
C TRP A 143 -16.43 15.27 -8.65
N HIS A 144 -15.67 16.25 -8.19
CA HIS A 144 -14.39 16.60 -8.79
C HIS A 144 -13.33 15.61 -8.29
N ARG A 145 -12.69 14.92 -9.24
CA ARG A 145 -11.72 13.87 -8.96
C ARG A 145 -10.43 14.14 -9.71
N HIS A 146 -9.32 13.95 -9.02
CA HIS A 146 -7.97 14.02 -9.57
C HIS A 146 -7.23 12.72 -9.27
N ASP A 147 -6.62 12.12 -10.28
CA ASP A 147 -5.90 10.85 -10.21
C ASP A 147 -4.44 11.03 -10.56
N THR A 148 -3.57 10.32 -9.86
CA THR A 148 -2.15 10.20 -10.24
C THR A 148 -1.62 8.81 -9.93
N GLU A 149 -0.54 8.45 -10.60
CA GLU A 149 0.21 7.22 -10.38
C GLU A 149 1.66 7.57 -10.02
N ILE A 150 2.20 6.83 -9.07
CA ILE A 150 3.59 6.94 -8.65
C ILE A 150 4.21 5.55 -8.74
N LEU A 151 5.31 5.45 -9.48
CA LEU A 151 6.09 4.23 -9.56
C LEU A 151 7.12 4.24 -8.43
N ILE A 152 7.11 3.21 -7.61
CA ILE A 152 8.02 3.07 -6.48
C ILE A 152 8.67 1.69 -6.46
N SER A 153 9.92 1.64 -6.00
CA SER A 153 10.61 0.40 -5.62
C SER A 153 10.90 0.40 -4.13
N CYS A 154 10.72 -0.74 -3.50
CA CYS A 154 10.96 -0.90 -2.07
C CYS A 154 12.00 -1.97 -1.81
N LYS A 155 12.91 -1.70 -0.88
CA LYS A 155 13.81 -2.71 -0.36
C LYS A 155 13.09 -3.52 0.70
N MET A 156 12.73 -4.75 0.35
CA MET A 156 12.07 -5.71 1.24
C MET A 156 13.09 -6.62 1.91
N SER A 157 12.77 -7.14 3.10
CA SER A 157 13.59 -8.16 3.75
C SER A 157 12.71 -9.25 4.36
N ILE A 158 13.19 -10.49 4.24
CA ILE A 158 12.55 -11.67 4.83
C ILE A 158 13.61 -12.40 5.64
N LYS A 159 13.32 -12.63 6.92
CA LYS A 159 14.17 -13.50 7.75
C LYS A 159 13.90 -14.95 7.36
N GLN A 160 14.95 -15.68 6.99
CA GLN A 160 14.83 -17.11 6.73
C GLN A 160 14.67 -17.83 8.08
N VAL A 161 13.70 -18.75 8.09
CA VAL A 161 13.56 -19.69 9.22
C VAL A 161 14.59 -20.78 9.02
N THR A 162 15.48 -20.94 10.01
CA THR A 162 16.44 -22.05 9.95
C THR A 162 15.71 -23.39 10.06
N PRO A 163 16.22 -24.47 9.47
CA PRO A 163 15.60 -25.81 9.60
C PRO A 163 15.31 -26.18 11.07
N ASP A 164 16.17 -25.85 11.99
CA ASP A 164 15.98 -26.13 13.40
C ASP A 164 14.80 -25.37 14.02
N GLU A 165 14.60 -24.10 13.67
CA GLU A 165 13.44 -23.31 14.10
C GLU A 165 12.13 -23.80 13.47
N ALA A 166 12.17 -24.40 12.27
CA ALA A 166 11.02 -24.98 11.62
C ALA A 166 10.53 -26.26 12.27
N PHE A 167 11.46 -27.07 12.81
CA PHE A 167 11.15 -28.34 13.47
C PHE A 167 10.68 -28.16 14.93
N GLU A 168 11.11 -27.13 15.63
CA GLU A 168 10.66 -26.86 17.00
C GLU A 168 9.16 -26.51 17.10
N LYS A 169 8.53 -26.11 15.99
CA LYS A 169 7.10 -25.72 15.97
C LYS A 169 6.15 -26.84 15.57
N VAL A 170 6.66 -28.02 15.24
CA VAL A 170 5.83 -29.19 14.97
C VAL A 170 5.72 -29.98 16.27
N ASP A 171 4.63 -29.77 17.02
CA ASP A 171 4.29 -30.67 18.12
C ASP A 171 4.26 -32.10 17.57
N PRO A 172 4.99 -33.05 18.20
CA PRO A 172 4.95 -34.44 17.75
C PRO A 172 3.49 -34.92 17.93
N VAL A 173 2.85 -35.18 16.81
CA VAL A 173 1.54 -35.83 16.85
C VAL A 173 1.78 -37.22 17.44
N ASN A 174 1.48 -37.39 18.72
CA ASN A 174 1.39 -38.69 19.36
C ASN A 174 0.23 -39.48 18.72
N THR A 175 0.52 -40.13 17.62
CA THR A 175 -0.36 -41.16 17.09
C THR A 175 -0.20 -42.39 17.99
N ILE A 176 -1.04 -42.43 19.04
CA ILE A 176 -1.25 -43.67 19.79
C ILE A 176 -2.03 -44.59 18.83
N TYR A 177 -1.35 -45.53 18.22
CA TYR A 177 -2.00 -46.69 17.61
C TYR A 177 -2.47 -47.57 18.77
N GLU A 178 -3.73 -47.42 19.19
CA GLU A 178 -4.40 -48.50 19.93
C GLU A 178 -4.61 -49.67 18.98
N GLY A 179 -3.78 -50.68 19.14
CA GLY A 179 -3.97 -51.94 18.44
C GLY A 179 -5.22 -52.59 19.01
N ASP A 180 -6.21 -52.79 18.16
CA ASP A 180 -7.33 -53.69 18.43
C ASP A 180 -6.79 -55.14 18.45
N GLU A 181 -6.43 -55.63 19.66
CA GLU A 181 -6.39 -57.06 19.93
C GLU A 181 -7.81 -57.50 20.36
N ASN A 182 -8.55 -58.02 19.40
CA ASN A 182 -9.65 -58.96 19.70
C ASN A 182 -9.75 -59.96 18.58
N ASN A 183 -9.03 -61.06 18.76
CA ASN A 183 -9.35 -62.37 18.23
C ASN A 183 -9.77 -63.24 19.41
N GLU A 184 -11.06 -63.58 19.48
CA GLU A 184 -11.58 -64.92 19.73
C GLU A 184 -13.11 -64.95 19.62
#